data_f3c452ef2a498a95850fe6b8d51a6432
#
_entry.id   f3c452ef2a498a95850fe6b8d51a6432
#
_cell.length_a   1.000
_cell.length_b   1.000
_cell.length_c   1.000
_cell.angle_alpha   90.00
_cell.angle_beta   90.00
_cell.angle_gamma   90.00
#
_symmetry.space_group_name_H-M   'P 1'
#
loop_
_entity.id
_entity.type
_entity.pdbx_description
1 polymer ?
#
loop_
_entity_poly.entity_id
_entity_poly.type
_entity_poly.pdbx_seq_one_letter_code
_entity_poly.pdbx_strand_id
1 'polypeptide(L)'
;MLVSDFHYELPEELIAQEPLADRAGSRLLHVKSGAGTLEDRQFREFPELLRADDLVVFNNTRVFPARLYGRRGGVQLTHFSQRTREMGHPEFLQGRIEVLLTRQLQREPNEWECLVRPGRKIGVGERLFFGEQDELQAEVIARGEFGERRIRFAPPKLPGLARPDSRGRLSPHEQIEDEFFGLVEKIGHIPLPPYIARDDSSSDRERYQTVYARERGSVAAPTAGLHFTPEILARMRERGIETAEVTLHVGLGTFQPVRSERVEEHRLHSEAYSISEEAAEKIARARSDSRRIVAVGTTTVRTLEYAAAQGAGEMCATSGEANLFIYPGYRFQVVQALLTNFHLPESTLLMLVCALGGKENVMRAYEHAVRERYRFYSYGDCMFVE
;
A
#
# COMPACT_ATOMS: atom_id res chain seq x y z
N MET A 1 1.90 -17.74 -20.80
CA MET A 1 2.75 -18.00 -19.62
C MET A 1 1.85 -18.50 -18.51
N LEU A 2 2.27 -19.51 -17.74
CA LEU A 2 1.47 -20.01 -16.63
C LEU A 2 1.81 -19.25 -15.34
N VAL A 3 0.80 -19.05 -14.49
CA VAL A 3 0.99 -18.46 -13.16
C VAL A 3 1.91 -19.33 -12.29
N SER A 4 1.78 -20.66 -12.40
CA SER A 4 2.65 -21.63 -11.75
C SER A 4 4.13 -21.56 -12.15
N ASP A 5 4.46 -20.90 -13.28
CA ASP A 5 5.85 -20.62 -13.66
C ASP A 5 6.60 -19.71 -12.68
N PHE A 6 5.87 -19.05 -11.77
CA PHE A 6 6.37 -18.16 -10.73
C PHE A 6 6.22 -18.75 -9.32
N HIS A 7 6.06 -20.06 -9.26
CA HIS A 7 6.03 -20.77 -8.00
C HIS A 7 7.43 -20.91 -7.40
N TYR A 8 7.53 -20.77 -6.08
CA TYR A 8 8.68 -21.15 -5.27
C TYR A 8 8.20 -21.56 -3.88
N GLU A 9 8.95 -22.43 -3.22
CA GLU A 9 8.65 -22.90 -1.87
C GLU A 9 9.02 -21.82 -0.85
N LEU A 10 8.04 -21.34 -0.07
CA LEU A 10 8.27 -20.36 0.98
C LEU A 10 7.86 -20.93 2.33
N PRO A 11 8.82 -21.23 3.23
CA PRO A 11 8.51 -21.58 4.61
C PRO A 11 7.80 -20.45 5.36
N GLU A 12 6.70 -20.78 6.07
CA GLU A 12 5.89 -19.78 6.79
C GLU A 12 6.68 -19.00 7.83
N GLU A 13 7.68 -19.62 8.47
CA GLU A 13 8.54 -18.97 9.46
C GLU A 13 9.42 -17.85 8.88
N LEU A 14 9.57 -17.76 7.56
CA LEU A 14 10.27 -16.64 6.91
C LEU A 14 9.38 -15.43 6.68
N ILE A 15 8.07 -15.56 6.88
CA ILE A 15 7.13 -14.45 6.74
C ILE A 15 7.22 -13.55 7.98
N ALA A 16 7.73 -12.34 7.80
CA ALA A 16 7.94 -11.39 8.89
C ALA A 16 6.61 -10.92 9.50
N GLN A 17 6.36 -11.23 10.75
CA GLN A 17 5.17 -10.81 11.50
C GLN A 17 5.35 -9.44 12.18
N GLU A 18 6.60 -9.05 12.46
CA GLU A 18 6.97 -7.82 13.16
C GLU A 18 8.06 -7.07 12.41
N PRO A 19 8.04 -5.71 12.41
CA PRO A 19 9.14 -4.94 11.87
C PRO A 19 10.39 -5.10 12.75
N LEU A 20 11.58 -4.98 12.14
CA LEU A 20 12.83 -4.86 12.91
C LEU A 20 12.82 -3.59 13.76
N ALA A 21 13.47 -3.58 14.91
CA ALA A 21 13.59 -2.39 15.75
C ALA A 21 14.21 -1.21 14.99
N ASP A 22 15.28 -1.48 14.24
CA ASP A 22 15.89 -0.54 13.32
C ASP A 22 15.38 -0.76 11.88
N ARG A 23 14.78 0.26 11.26
CA ARG A 23 14.26 0.21 9.89
C ARG A 23 15.37 -0.13 8.89
N ALA A 24 16.54 0.47 9.04
CA ALA A 24 17.70 0.28 8.16
C ALA A 24 18.49 -1.01 8.45
N GLY A 25 18.08 -1.79 9.45
CA GLY A 25 18.70 -3.06 9.83
C GLY A 25 18.33 -4.24 8.94
N SER A 26 17.49 -4.06 7.94
CA SER A 26 17.11 -5.12 6.98
C SER A 26 18.29 -5.58 6.15
N ARG A 27 18.27 -6.85 5.75
CA ARG A 27 19.17 -7.35 4.72
C ARG A 27 18.71 -6.85 3.35
N LEU A 28 19.65 -6.71 2.43
CA LEU A 28 19.41 -6.34 1.06
C LEU A 28 20.09 -7.34 0.13
N LEU A 29 19.33 -7.98 -0.75
CA LEU A 29 19.89 -8.81 -1.80
C LEU A 29 20.09 -7.98 -3.07
N HIS A 30 21.35 -7.75 -3.46
CA HIS A 30 21.68 -7.02 -4.68
C HIS A 30 21.72 -7.99 -5.86
N VAL A 31 20.83 -7.79 -6.84
CA VAL A 31 20.66 -8.61 -8.03
C VAL A 31 21.13 -7.82 -9.25
N LYS A 32 22.28 -8.18 -9.77
CA LYS A 32 22.85 -7.61 -11.01
C LYS A 32 22.40 -8.49 -12.19
N SER A 33 21.29 -8.13 -12.80
CA SER A 33 20.63 -8.95 -13.82
C SER A 33 21.52 -9.21 -15.04
N GLY A 34 22.22 -8.19 -15.52
CA GLY A 34 23.13 -8.29 -16.67
C GLY A 34 24.31 -9.26 -16.45
N ALA A 35 24.81 -9.35 -15.24
CA ALA A 35 25.92 -10.25 -14.85
C ALA A 35 25.42 -11.58 -14.25
N GLY A 36 24.14 -11.68 -13.89
CA GLY A 36 23.54 -12.82 -13.21
C GLY A 36 24.12 -13.06 -11.81
N THR A 37 24.67 -12.01 -11.14
CA THR A 37 25.29 -12.13 -9.82
C THR A 37 24.36 -11.70 -8.69
N LEU A 38 24.51 -12.36 -7.54
CA LEU A 38 23.80 -12.07 -6.30
C LEU A 38 24.81 -11.70 -5.23
N GLU A 39 24.55 -10.59 -4.51
CA GLU A 39 25.40 -10.12 -3.42
C GLU A 39 24.54 -9.85 -2.18
N ASP A 40 24.86 -10.52 -1.07
CA ASP A 40 24.22 -10.26 0.23
C ASP A 40 24.78 -8.97 0.82
N ARG A 41 23.92 -8.03 1.15
CA ARG A 41 24.20 -6.69 1.67
C ARG A 41 23.32 -6.36 2.86
N GLN A 42 23.56 -5.21 3.46
CA GLN A 42 22.64 -4.56 4.41
C GLN A 42 21.97 -3.37 3.75
N PHE A 43 20.70 -3.09 4.09
CA PHE A 43 20.01 -1.92 3.52
C PHE A 43 20.73 -0.60 3.78
N ARG A 44 21.46 -0.49 4.89
CA ARG A 44 22.31 0.69 5.18
C ARG A 44 23.32 1.01 4.10
N GLU A 45 23.70 0.04 3.28
CA GLU A 45 24.63 0.17 2.15
C GLU A 45 23.92 0.60 0.84
N PHE A 46 22.59 0.73 0.85
CA PHE A 46 21.83 1.10 -0.36
C PHE A 46 22.30 2.40 -1.00
N PRO A 47 22.61 3.50 -0.25
CA PRO A 47 23.15 4.71 -0.86
C PRO A 47 24.45 4.48 -1.67
N GLU A 48 25.29 3.51 -1.27
CA GLU A 48 26.55 3.18 -1.97
C GLU A 48 26.33 2.42 -3.28
N LEU A 49 25.18 1.74 -3.43
CA LEU A 49 24.81 1.03 -4.66
C LEU A 49 24.25 1.98 -5.74
N LEU A 50 23.90 3.20 -5.34
CA LEU A 50 23.41 4.23 -6.24
C LEU A 50 24.58 4.97 -6.92
N ARG A 51 24.35 5.38 -8.17
CA ARG A 51 25.24 6.25 -8.94
C ARG A 51 24.96 7.71 -8.61
N ALA A 52 25.95 8.57 -8.73
CA ALA A 52 25.79 9.99 -8.41
C ALA A 52 24.75 10.70 -9.30
N ASP A 53 24.51 10.17 -10.49
CA ASP A 53 23.56 10.68 -11.48
C ASP A 53 22.19 9.98 -11.45
N ASP A 54 21.95 9.05 -10.53
CA ASP A 54 20.65 8.40 -10.40
C ASP A 54 19.54 9.39 -10.00
N LEU A 55 18.34 9.16 -10.53
CA LEU A 55 17.11 9.72 -9.99
C LEU A 55 16.36 8.62 -9.22
N VAL A 56 16.18 8.78 -7.92
CA VAL A 56 15.41 7.83 -7.09
C VAL A 56 13.99 8.34 -6.90
N VAL A 57 13.00 7.52 -7.31
CA VAL A 57 11.59 7.90 -7.24
C VAL A 57 10.87 7.11 -6.16
N PHE A 58 10.14 7.82 -5.30
CA PHE A 58 9.40 7.30 -4.16
C PHE A 58 7.89 7.40 -4.38
N ASN A 59 7.13 6.51 -3.71
CA ASN A 59 5.69 6.68 -3.56
C ASN A 59 5.41 7.28 -2.17
N ASN A 60 4.91 8.52 -2.13
CA ASN A 60 4.69 9.30 -0.92
C ASN A 60 3.30 9.10 -0.29
N THR A 61 2.58 8.08 -0.74
CA THR A 61 1.26 7.79 -0.18
C THR A 61 1.32 7.49 1.31
N ARG A 62 0.29 7.95 2.04
CA ARG A 62 0.14 7.74 3.48
C ARG A 62 -0.99 6.78 3.77
N VAL A 63 -0.69 5.74 4.55
CA VAL A 63 -1.70 4.81 5.07
C VAL A 63 -2.53 5.50 6.14
N PHE A 64 -3.83 5.29 6.11
CA PHE A 64 -4.74 5.69 7.17
C PHE A 64 -5.36 4.46 7.84
N PRO A 65 -5.87 4.54 9.07
CA PRO A 65 -6.42 3.38 9.80
C PRO A 65 -7.79 2.98 9.23
N ALA A 66 -7.78 2.47 8.02
CA ALA A 66 -8.95 2.21 7.17
C ALA A 66 -9.83 1.05 7.63
N ARG A 67 -9.40 0.24 8.63
CA ARG A 67 -10.18 -0.88 9.16
C ARG A 67 -11.02 -0.42 10.33
N LEU A 68 -12.33 -0.50 10.18
CA LEU A 68 -13.30 -0.10 11.19
C LEU A 68 -14.02 -1.33 11.74
N TYR A 69 -14.10 -1.43 13.06
CA TYR A 69 -14.95 -2.40 13.73
C TYR A 69 -16.21 -1.72 14.24
N GLY A 70 -17.36 -2.34 13.94
CA GLY A 70 -18.64 -1.75 14.27
C GLY A 70 -19.73 -2.80 14.51
N ARG A 71 -20.96 -2.33 14.57
CA ARG A 71 -22.16 -3.14 14.77
C ARG A 71 -23.25 -2.77 13.76
N ARG A 72 -24.19 -3.71 13.59
CA ARG A 72 -25.39 -3.51 12.75
C ARG A 72 -26.48 -2.77 13.54
N GLY A 73 -27.23 -1.92 12.85
CA GLY A 73 -28.42 -1.30 13.41
C GLY A 73 -29.51 -2.35 13.70
N GLY A 74 -30.16 -2.21 14.85
CA GLY A 74 -31.22 -3.13 15.31
C GLY A 74 -30.75 -4.25 16.24
N VAL A 75 -29.45 -4.44 16.46
CA VAL A 75 -28.92 -5.33 17.50
C VAL A 75 -28.70 -4.50 18.75
N GLN A 76 -29.65 -4.56 19.70
CA GLN A 76 -29.42 -4.06 21.05
C GLN A 76 -28.34 -4.95 21.69
N LEU A 77 -27.18 -4.36 22.04
CA LEU A 77 -26.22 -5.02 22.91
C LEU A 77 -26.83 -5.11 24.31
N THR A 78 -27.54 -6.20 24.59
CA THR A 78 -27.98 -6.50 25.94
C THR A 78 -26.72 -6.78 26.79
N HIS A 79 -26.45 -5.90 27.72
CA HIS A 79 -25.50 -6.00 28.84
C HIS A 79 -24.26 -6.87 28.61
N PHE A 80 -23.13 -6.23 28.44
CA PHE A 80 -21.82 -6.84 28.65
C PHE A 80 -21.74 -7.35 30.10
N SER A 81 -21.79 -8.66 30.29
CA SER A 81 -21.46 -9.24 31.57
C SER A 81 -19.96 -9.12 31.82
N GLN A 82 -19.55 -8.67 33.00
CA GLN A 82 -18.14 -8.56 33.43
C GLN A 82 -17.36 -9.88 33.34
N ARG A 83 -18.03 -11.02 33.17
CA ARG A 83 -17.41 -12.36 33.09
C ARG A 83 -16.68 -12.64 31.74
N THR A 84 -16.96 -11.90 30.66
CA THR A 84 -16.33 -12.13 29.35
C THR A 84 -14.96 -11.45 29.20
N ARG A 85 -14.56 -10.61 30.17
CA ARG A 85 -13.23 -9.94 30.16
C ARG A 85 -12.07 -10.82 30.62
N GLU A 86 -12.34 -11.93 31.28
CA GLU A 86 -11.30 -12.77 31.93
C GLU A 86 -10.88 -13.99 31.12
N MET A 87 -11.55 -14.31 30.03
CA MET A 87 -11.15 -15.41 29.15
C MET A 87 -10.80 -14.86 27.76
N GLY A 88 -9.51 -14.74 27.49
CA GLY A 88 -8.90 -14.14 26.29
C GLY A 88 -9.17 -14.86 24.98
N HIS A 89 -10.40 -15.20 24.66
CA HIS A 89 -10.89 -15.56 23.35
C HIS A 89 -11.91 -14.54 22.87
N PRO A 90 -11.72 -13.93 21.69
CA PRO A 90 -12.77 -13.11 21.09
C PRO A 90 -13.89 -14.03 20.61
N GLU A 91 -14.86 -14.36 21.48
CA GLU A 91 -16.13 -14.84 21.02
C GLU A 91 -16.70 -13.78 20.09
N PHE A 92 -16.90 -14.14 18.83
CA PHE A 92 -17.57 -13.31 17.84
C PHE A 92 -18.93 -12.90 18.36
N LEU A 93 -19.01 -11.73 18.95
CA LEU A 93 -20.27 -11.13 19.39
C LEU A 93 -21.21 -11.09 18.19
N GLN A 94 -22.38 -11.72 18.30
CA GLN A 94 -23.42 -11.67 17.29
C GLN A 94 -23.72 -10.21 16.96
N GLY A 95 -23.38 -9.79 15.73
CA GLY A 95 -23.59 -8.42 15.26
C GLY A 95 -22.34 -7.59 15.02
N ARG A 96 -21.13 -8.03 15.42
CA ARG A 96 -19.88 -7.35 15.08
C ARG A 96 -19.61 -7.44 13.58
N ILE A 97 -19.22 -6.31 13.02
CA ILE A 97 -18.81 -6.19 11.61
C ILE A 97 -17.41 -5.60 11.51
N GLU A 98 -16.71 -5.96 10.46
CA GLU A 98 -15.49 -5.32 10.01
C GLU A 98 -15.78 -4.64 8.67
N VAL A 99 -15.44 -3.37 8.58
CA VAL A 99 -15.51 -2.58 7.34
C VAL A 99 -14.11 -2.06 7.04
N LEU A 100 -13.61 -2.39 5.88
CA LEU A 100 -12.34 -1.88 5.39
C LEU A 100 -12.62 -0.88 4.26
N LEU A 101 -12.30 0.38 4.51
CA LEU A 101 -12.40 1.46 3.53
C LEU A 101 -11.35 1.24 2.44
N THR A 102 -11.75 1.06 1.18
CA THR A 102 -10.80 0.75 0.11
C THR A 102 -10.59 1.90 -0.85
N ARG A 103 -11.66 2.63 -1.18
CA ARG A 103 -11.60 3.77 -2.10
C ARG A 103 -12.72 4.76 -1.81
N GLN A 104 -12.39 6.03 -1.73
CA GLN A 104 -13.39 7.09 -1.69
C GLN A 104 -13.94 7.32 -3.11
N LEU A 105 -15.26 7.16 -3.27
CA LEU A 105 -15.94 7.32 -4.55
C LEU A 105 -16.41 8.75 -4.74
N GLN A 106 -16.87 9.36 -3.66
CA GLN A 106 -17.42 10.70 -3.65
C GLN A 106 -17.20 11.34 -2.27
N ARG A 107 -16.91 12.64 -2.25
CA ARG A 107 -16.72 13.39 -1.00
C ARG A 107 -18.05 13.88 -0.43
N GLU A 108 -18.98 14.26 -1.29
CA GLU A 108 -20.33 14.68 -0.90
C GLU A 108 -21.40 14.07 -1.81
N PRO A 109 -22.28 13.20 -1.27
CA PRO A 109 -22.18 12.61 0.07
C PRO A 109 -20.93 11.74 0.22
N ASN A 110 -20.38 11.61 1.45
CA ASN A 110 -19.15 10.86 1.72
C ASN A 110 -19.38 9.36 1.47
N GLU A 111 -19.03 8.91 0.28
CA GLU A 111 -19.27 7.55 -0.21
C GLU A 111 -17.96 6.81 -0.45
N TRP A 112 -17.91 5.58 0.04
CA TRP A 112 -16.76 4.71 -0.03
C TRP A 112 -17.10 3.35 -0.61
N GLU A 113 -16.20 2.83 -1.41
CA GLU A 113 -16.08 1.41 -1.68
C GLU A 113 -15.37 0.75 -0.51
N CYS A 114 -15.95 -0.36 -0.02
CA CYS A 114 -15.48 -1.02 1.19
C CYS A 114 -15.53 -2.53 1.04
N LEU A 115 -14.64 -3.25 1.70
CA LEU A 115 -14.85 -4.67 1.97
C LEU A 115 -15.49 -4.84 3.35
N VAL A 116 -16.49 -5.72 3.43
CA VAL A 116 -17.28 -5.92 4.65
C VAL A 116 -17.28 -7.38 5.05
N ARG A 117 -17.04 -7.65 6.33
CA ARG A 117 -17.13 -8.99 6.94
C ARG A 117 -18.06 -8.97 8.13
N PRO A 118 -18.97 -9.96 8.27
CA PRO A 118 -19.33 -11.01 7.31
C PRO A 118 -20.19 -10.48 6.15
N GLY A 119 -19.69 -10.55 4.92
CA GLY A 119 -20.33 -9.93 3.74
C GLY A 119 -21.73 -10.48 3.40
N ARG A 120 -22.02 -11.76 3.69
CA ARG A 120 -23.32 -12.38 3.35
C ARG A 120 -24.49 -11.82 4.15
N LYS A 121 -24.23 -11.29 5.36
CA LYS A 121 -25.26 -10.88 6.32
C LYS A 121 -25.62 -9.39 6.23
N ILE A 122 -24.92 -8.60 5.40
CA ILE A 122 -25.05 -7.14 5.35
C ILE A 122 -25.65 -6.74 4.00
N GLY A 123 -26.89 -6.24 4.05
CA GLY A 123 -27.71 -5.86 2.88
C GLY A 123 -27.73 -4.36 2.63
N VAL A 124 -28.29 -3.97 1.46
CA VAL A 124 -28.55 -2.57 1.11
C VAL A 124 -29.63 -2.00 2.04
N GLY A 125 -29.47 -0.73 2.45
CA GLY A 125 -30.34 -0.04 3.40
C GLY A 125 -29.99 -0.30 4.86
N GLU A 126 -29.00 -1.16 5.15
CA GLU A 126 -28.60 -1.47 6.50
C GLU A 126 -27.72 -0.37 7.09
N ARG A 127 -28.04 0.02 8.34
CA ARG A 127 -27.27 1.01 9.09
C ARG A 127 -26.15 0.36 9.89
N LEU A 128 -24.99 0.98 9.85
CA LEU A 128 -23.76 0.56 10.51
C LEU A 128 -23.31 1.64 11.48
N PHE A 129 -22.78 1.23 12.62
CA PHE A 129 -22.36 2.10 13.70
C PHE A 129 -20.94 1.72 14.15
N PHE A 130 -20.06 2.70 14.30
CA PHE A 130 -18.65 2.51 14.62
C PHE A 130 -18.24 3.40 15.80
N GLY A 131 -17.26 2.92 16.55
CA GLY A 131 -16.81 3.53 17.80
C GLY A 131 -17.67 3.11 19.00
N GLU A 132 -17.21 3.45 20.23
CA GLU A 132 -17.88 3.04 21.46
C GLU A 132 -19.20 3.79 21.71
N GLN A 133 -19.30 5.02 21.19
CA GLN A 133 -20.47 5.91 21.35
C GLN A 133 -21.17 6.17 20.03
N ASP A 134 -20.98 5.29 19.01
CA ASP A 134 -21.54 5.45 17.67
C ASP A 134 -21.12 6.76 17.00
N GLU A 135 -19.86 7.15 17.21
CA GLU A 135 -19.28 8.40 16.71
C GLU A 135 -19.36 8.52 15.20
N LEU A 136 -19.28 7.37 14.50
CA LEU A 136 -19.40 7.31 13.04
C LEU A 136 -20.55 6.40 12.66
N GLN A 137 -21.44 6.90 11.79
CA GLN A 137 -22.60 6.17 11.30
C GLN A 137 -22.58 6.09 9.79
N ALA A 138 -23.09 4.97 9.24
CA ALA A 138 -23.09 4.76 7.80
C ALA A 138 -24.30 3.93 7.36
N GLU A 139 -24.59 3.97 6.06
CA GLU A 139 -25.61 3.18 5.38
C GLU A 139 -24.99 2.45 4.19
N VAL A 140 -25.35 1.19 4.03
CA VAL A 140 -24.98 0.40 2.85
C VAL A 140 -25.89 0.77 1.69
N ILE A 141 -25.34 1.40 0.65
CA ILE A 141 -26.13 1.90 -0.49
C ILE A 141 -26.08 1.01 -1.73
N ALA A 142 -25.05 0.17 -1.86
CA ALA A 142 -24.97 -0.82 -2.92
C ALA A 142 -24.16 -2.05 -2.50
N ARG A 143 -24.33 -3.15 -3.24
CA ARG A 143 -23.63 -4.41 -3.05
C ARG A 143 -22.83 -4.75 -4.31
N GLY A 144 -21.54 -4.99 -4.13
CA GLY A 144 -20.63 -5.53 -5.15
C GLY A 144 -20.37 -7.03 -4.97
N GLU A 145 -19.39 -7.53 -5.69
CA GLU A 145 -18.92 -8.91 -5.61
C GLU A 145 -17.95 -9.12 -4.44
N PHE A 146 -17.69 -10.37 -4.07
CA PHE A 146 -16.66 -10.79 -3.12
C PHE A 146 -16.63 -10.05 -1.76
N GLY A 147 -17.77 -9.56 -1.29
CA GLY A 147 -17.85 -8.83 -0.02
C GLY A 147 -17.77 -7.31 -0.16
N GLU A 148 -17.64 -6.81 -1.37
CA GLU A 148 -17.66 -5.37 -1.65
C GLU A 148 -19.01 -4.75 -1.33
N ARG A 149 -18.96 -3.54 -0.78
CA ARG A 149 -20.10 -2.67 -0.50
C ARG A 149 -19.77 -1.24 -0.85
N ARG A 150 -20.76 -0.52 -1.32
CA ARG A 150 -20.73 0.93 -1.36
C ARG A 150 -21.43 1.43 -0.11
N ILE A 151 -20.73 2.22 0.68
CA ILE A 151 -21.15 2.70 1.99
C ILE A 151 -21.13 4.21 1.99
N ARG A 152 -22.23 4.82 2.45
CA ARG A 152 -22.36 6.26 2.66
C ARG A 152 -22.24 6.56 4.14
N PHE A 153 -21.28 7.38 4.50
CA PHE A 153 -21.11 7.85 5.87
C PHE A 153 -21.95 9.10 6.12
N ALA A 154 -22.62 9.13 7.25
CA ALA A 154 -23.31 10.33 7.70
C ALA A 154 -22.28 11.41 8.10
N PRO A 155 -22.60 12.69 7.93
CA PRO A 155 -21.76 13.76 8.47
C PRO A 155 -21.52 13.52 9.97
N PRO A 156 -20.31 13.77 10.47
CA PRO A 156 -20.01 13.65 11.89
C PRO A 156 -20.99 14.48 12.74
N LYS A 157 -21.46 13.91 13.83
CA LYS A 157 -22.28 14.64 14.80
C LYS A 157 -21.38 15.48 15.67
N LEU A 158 -21.29 16.78 15.39
CA LEU A 158 -20.54 17.71 16.20
C LEU A 158 -21.39 18.19 17.39
N PRO A 159 -20.91 18.06 18.63
CA PRO A 159 -21.46 18.85 19.72
C PRO A 159 -20.96 20.30 19.57
N GLY A 160 -21.82 21.18 19.09
CA GLY A 160 -21.69 22.63 19.33
C GLY A 160 -20.62 23.39 18.57
N LEU A 161 -20.56 23.33 17.24
CA LEU A 161 -19.83 24.35 16.48
C LEU A 161 -20.75 25.49 16.07
N ALA A 162 -20.50 26.67 16.66
CA ALA A 162 -21.01 27.94 16.20
C ALA A 162 -20.50 28.21 14.78
N ARG A 163 -21.36 28.83 13.94
CA ARG A 163 -21.04 29.20 12.56
C ARG A 163 -19.72 29.99 12.49
N PRO A 164 -18.81 29.63 11.57
CA PRO A 164 -17.51 30.24 11.46
C PRO A 164 -17.62 31.69 10.91
N ASP A 165 -16.81 32.52 11.47
CA ASP A 165 -16.58 33.89 11.08
C ASP A 165 -15.43 34.02 10.06
N SER A 166 -15.45 35.05 9.26
CA SER A 166 -14.78 35.27 7.97
C SER A 166 -13.27 35.53 8.01
N ARG A 167 -12.46 34.68 8.61
CA ARG A 167 -10.98 34.82 8.54
C ARG A 167 -10.26 33.47 8.30
N GLY A 168 -9.96 33.20 7.03
CA GLY A 168 -8.91 32.24 6.63
C GLY A 168 -9.10 30.77 7.08
N ARG A 169 -10.32 30.28 7.17
CA ARG A 169 -10.63 28.89 7.56
C ARG A 169 -10.93 28.05 6.32
N LEU A 170 -10.63 26.75 6.43
CA LEU A 170 -10.99 25.73 5.47
C LEU A 170 -12.46 25.85 5.02
N SER A 171 -12.75 25.48 3.79
CA SER A 171 -14.14 25.43 3.31
C SER A 171 -14.96 24.46 4.18
N PRO A 172 -16.30 24.61 4.28
CA PRO A 172 -17.13 23.66 5.02
C PRO A 172 -16.90 22.21 4.59
N HIS A 173 -16.55 21.97 3.35
CA HIS A 173 -16.26 20.65 2.76
C HIS A 173 -14.94 20.07 3.28
N GLU A 174 -13.88 20.86 3.31
CA GLU A 174 -12.58 20.45 3.87
C GLU A 174 -12.69 20.17 5.36
N GLN A 175 -13.52 20.92 6.09
CA GLN A 175 -13.78 20.66 7.51
C GLN A 175 -14.48 19.32 7.75
N ILE A 176 -15.50 18.97 6.96
CA ILE A 176 -16.22 17.69 7.07
C ILE A 176 -15.29 16.51 6.75
N GLU A 177 -14.43 16.65 5.75
CA GLU A 177 -13.45 15.65 5.38
C GLU A 177 -12.42 15.44 6.49
N ASP A 178 -11.86 16.52 7.03
CA ASP A 178 -10.89 16.46 8.13
C ASP A 178 -11.51 15.86 9.40
N GLU A 179 -12.78 16.17 9.69
CA GLU A 179 -13.52 15.58 10.81
C GLU A 179 -13.78 14.09 10.62
N PHE A 180 -14.18 13.65 9.42
CA PHE A 180 -14.35 12.26 9.10
C PHE A 180 -13.03 11.49 9.31
N PHE A 181 -11.94 11.98 8.73
CA PHE A 181 -10.64 11.35 8.90
C PHE A 181 -10.14 11.43 10.35
N GLY A 182 -10.44 12.52 11.06
CA GLY A 182 -10.15 12.63 12.50
C GLY A 182 -10.84 11.54 13.33
N LEU A 183 -12.10 11.22 13.03
CA LEU A 183 -12.81 10.10 13.65
C LEU A 183 -12.21 8.75 13.24
N VAL A 184 -11.93 8.56 11.94
CA VAL A 184 -11.29 7.34 11.45
C VAL A 184 -9.91 7.14 12.10
N GLU A 185 -9.11 8.18 12.27
CA GLU A 185 -7.83 8.10 12.99
C GLU A 185 -8.01 7.70 14.46
N LYS A 186 -9.10 8.12 15.10
CA LYS A 186 -9.40 7.79 16.50
C LYS A 186 -9.84 6.34 16.70
N ILE A 187 -10.79 5.86 15.87
CA ILE A 187 -11.48 4.57 16.10
C ILE A 187 -11.00 3.47 15.15
N GLY A 188 -10.25 3.81 14.11
CA GLY A 188 -9.80 2.88 13.09
C GLY A 188 -8.51 2.16 13.45
N HIS A 189 -8.28 1.07 12.76
CA HIS A 189 -7.14 0.18 12.86
C HIS A 189 -6.31 0.17 11.57
N ILE A 190 -5.01 -0.01 11.71
CA ILE A 190 -4.12 -0.13 10.54
C ILE A 190 -4.45 -1.43 9.80
N PRO A 191 -4.74 -1.36 8.50
CA PRO A 191 -5.12 -2.53 7.71
C PRO A 191 -3.88 -3.38 7.34
N LEU A 192 -3.29 -4.06 8.33
CA LEU A 192 -2.18 -4.96 8.08
C LEU A 192 -2.57 -6.02 7.03
N PRO A 193 -1.64 -6.41 6.15
CA PRO A 193 -1.87 -7.46 5.15
C PRO A 193 -2.26 -8.80 5.77
N PRO A 194 -3.01 -9.66 5.04
CA PRO A 194 -3.56 -10.89 5.61
C PRO A 194 -2.53 -11.94 6.02
N TYR A 195 -1.29 -11.84 5.57
CA TYR A 195 -0.20 -12.74 5.98
C TYR A 195 0.46 -12.32 7.30
N ILE A 196 0.12 -11.16 7.84
CA ILE A 196 0.45 -10.76 9.22
C ILE A 196 -0.72 -11.24 10.08
N ALA A 197 -0.52 -12.38 10.78
CA ALA A 197 -1.58 -13.10 11.49
C ALA A 197 -1.77 -12.58 12.93
N ARG A 198 -1.78 -11.25 13.11
CA ARG A 198 -2.04 -10.57 14.37
C ARG A 198 -2.86 -9.31 14.18
N ASP A 199 -3.47 -8.82 15.23
CA ASP A 199 -4.06 -7.49 15.25
C ASP A 199 -2.98 -6.41 15.14
N ASP A 200 -3.38 -5.21 14.68
CA ASP A 200 -2.50 -4.07 14.68
C ASP A 200 -2.23 -3.58 16.12
N SER A 201 -1.04 -3.06 16.32
CA SER A 201 -0.60 -2.44 17.55
C SER A 201 -0.45 -0.93 17.38
N SER A 202 -0.31 -0.19 18.49
CA SER A 202 -0.05 1.25 18.42
C SER A 202 1.23 1.58 17.63
N SER A 203 2.23 0.70 17.68
CA SER A 203 3.47 0.88 16.93
C SER A 203 3.28 0.75 15.41
N ASP A 204 2.29 -0.02 14.93
CA ASP A 204 2.06 -0.17 13.50
C ASP A 204 1.59 1.13 12.84
N ARG A 205 0.96 2.05 13.60
CA ARG A 205 0.59 3.38 13.09
C ARG A 205 1.80 4.16 12.56
N GLU A 206 2.96 3.96 13.19
CA GLU A 206 4.23 4.57 12.78
C GLU A 206 5.05 3.63 11.90
N ARG A 207 5.10 2.34 12.26
CA ARG A 207 6.00 1.38 11.60
C ARG A 207 5.50 0.91 10.24
N TYR A 208 4.17 0.84 10.04
CA TYR A 208 3.55 0.55 8.73
C TYR A 208 3.35 1.83 7.91
N GLN A 209 4.36 2.74 7.95
CA GLN A 209 4.37 4.03 7.29
C GLN A 209 5.79 4.40 6.87
N THR A 210 5.96 4.99 5.69
CA THR A 210 7.25 5.53 5.26
C THR A 210 7.55 6.85 5.97
N VAL A 211 8.85 7.17 6.15
CA VAL A 211 9.27 8.43 6.80
C VAL A 211 8.99 9.68 5.94
N TYR A 212 8.63 9.49 4.69
CA TYR A 212 8.29 10.55 3.72
C TYR A 212 6.81 10.52 3.28
N ALA A 213 5.97 9.74 3.95
CA ALA A 213 4.54 9.65 3.63
C ALA A 213 3.82 10.97 3.88
N ARG A 214 3.07 11.46 2.86
CA ARG A 214 2.31 12.72 2.93
C ARG A 214 0.88 12.59 2.45
N GLU A 215 0.67 12.05 1.26
CA GLU A 215 -0.62 12.01 0.58
C GLU A 215 -1.50 10.91 1.15
N ARG A 216 -2.51 11.27 1.97
CA ARG A 216 -3.44 10.33 2.60
C ARG A 216 -4.35 9.67 1.58
N GLY A 217 -4.61 8.37 1.70
CA GLY A 217 -5.58 7.67 0.85
C GLY A 217 -5.27 6.19 0.62
N SER A 218 -4.16 5.68 1.15
CA SER A 218 -3.75 4.29 0.94
C SER A 218 -4.20 3.37 2.07
N VAL A 219 -4.59 2.15 1.71
CA VAL A 219 -4.87 1.07 2.68
C VAL A 219 -3.67 0.15 2.89
N ALA A 220 -2.61 0.32 2.12
CA ALA A 220 -1.36 -0.42 2.30
C ALA A 220 -0.14 0.49 2.10
N ALA A 221 0.92 0.25 2.86
CA ALA A 221 2.16 0.99 2.73
C ALA A 221 2.94 0.58 1.47
N PRO A 222 3.67 1.49 0.80
CA PRO A 222 4.67 1.15 -0.18
C PRO A 222 5.89 0.54 0.53
N THR A 223 5.84 -0.79 0.75
CA THR A 223 6.65 -1.49 1.75
C THR A 223 8.15 -1.39 1.57
N ALA A 224 8.65 -1.27 0.33
CA ALA A 224 10.06 -1.02 0.05
C ALA A 224 10.56 0.32 0.65
N GLY A 225 9.65 1.27 0.87
CA GLY A 225 9.94 2.53 1.53
C GLY A 225 10.08 2.44 3.06
N LEU A 226 9.62 1.34 3.67
CA LEU A 226 9.67 1.16 5.12
C LEU A 226 11.10 1.00 5.67
N HIS A 227 12.06 0.65 4.82
CA HIS A 227 13.47 0.51 5.17
C HIS A 227 14.18 1.85 5.36
N PHE A 228 13.67 2.92 4.74
CA PHE A 228 14.30 4.23 4.80
C PHE A 228 14.16 4.87 6.17
N THR A 229 15.22 5.57 6.55
CA THR A 229 15.27 6.46 7.71
C THR A 229 15.68 7.87 7.25
N PRO A 230 15.45 8.91 8.07
CA PRO A 230 15.93 10.26 7.75
C PRO A 230 17.43 10.32 7.46
N GLU A 231 18.23 9.49 8.15
CA GLU A 231 19.69 9.42 7.99
C GLU A 231 20.09 8.84 6.62
N ILE A 232 19.41 7.77 6.17
CA ILE A 232 19.63 7.20 4.83
C ILE A 232 19.29 8.24 3.75
N LEU A 233 18.17 8.95 3.88
CA LEU A 233 17.81 10.02 2.95
C LEU A 233 18.78 11.18 2.96
N ALA A 234 19.33 11.54 4.13
CA ALA A 234 20.37 12.56 4.25
C ALA A 234 21.67 12.14 3.53
N ARG A 235 22.13 10.89 3.76
CA ARG A 235 23.32 10.33 3.06
C ARG A 235 23.14 10.32 1.53
N MET A 236 21.94 9.99 1.03
CA MET A 236 21.66 10.07 -0.42
C MET A 236 21.81 11.50 -0.93
N ARG A 237 21.27 12.49 -0.21
CA ARG A 237 21.42 13.93 -0.56
C ARG A 237 22.89 14.40 -0.53
N GLU A 238 23.66 14.01 0.49
CA GLU A 238 25.08 14.32 0.62
C GLU A 238 25.91 13.75 -0.55
N ARG A 239 25.48 12.62 -1.12
CA ARG A 239 26.07 12.02 -2.33
C ARG A 239 25.57 12.66 -3.63
N GLY A 240 24.72 13.68 -3.58
CA GLY A 240 24.17 14.36 -4.75
C GLY A 240 23.07 13.60 -5.48
N ILE A 241 22.52 12.52 -4.89
CA ILE A 241 21.44 11.72 -5.49
C ILE A 241 20.16 12.50 -5.48
N GLU A 242 19.61 12.76 -6.66
CA GLU A 242 18.36 13.46 -6.84
C GLU A 242 17.16 12.55 -6.53
N THR A 243 16.09 13.12 -5.95
CA THR A 243 14.88 12.37 -5.63
C THR A 243 13.63 13.05 -6.20
N ALA A 244 12.65 12.23 -6.56
CA ALA A 244 11.31 12.67 -6.92
C ALA A 244 10.26 11.84 -6.19
N GLU A 245 9.05 12.36 -6.08
CA GLU A 245 7.95 11.67 -5.43
C GLU A 245 6.73 11.61 -6.34
N VAL A 246 6.12 10.44 -6.40
CA VAL A 246 4.83 10.21 -7.04
C VAL A 246 3.85 9.69 -5.99
N THR A 247 2.56 9.77 -6.27
CA THR A 247 1.52 9.20 -5.40
C THR A 247 0.84 8.05 -6.13
N LEU A 248 0.69 6.91 -5.49
CA LEU A 248 -0.25 5.87 -5.86
C LEU A 248 -0.87 5.32 -4.57
N HIS A 249 -2.17 5.40 -4.47
CA HIS A 249 -2.91 4.87 -3.33
C HIS A 249 -3.12 3.38 -3.53
N VAL A 250 -2.36 2.61 -2.75
CA VAL A 250 -2.37 1.13 -2.84
C VAL A 250 -3.68 0.60 -2.32
N GLY A 251 -4.40 -0.11 -3.18
CA GLY A 251 -5.62 -0.83 -2.85
C GLY A 251 -5.34 -2.26 -2.40
N LEU A 252 -6.41 -2.95 -1.99
CA LEU A 252 -6.33 -4.36 -1.58
C LEU A 252 -6.02 -5.34 -2.72
N GLY A 253 -6.26 -4.94 -3.96
CA GLY A 253 -5.98 -5.75 -5.14
C GLY A 253 -4.52 -6.23 -5.21
N THR A 254 -3.60 -5.46 -4.65
CA THR A 254 -2.17 -5.79 -4.57
C THR A 254 -1.88 -7.06 -3.76
N PHE A 255 -2.75 -7.42 -2.80
CA PHE A 255 -2.60 -8.63 -1.97
C PHE A 255 -3.53 -9.78 -2.38
N GLN A 256 -4.34 -9.59 -3.43
CA GLN A 256 -5.20 -10.67 -3.91
C GLN A 256 -4.39 -11.68 -4.72
N PRO A 257 -4.61 -12.99 -4.49
CA PRO A 257 -3.97 -14.02 -5.31
C PRO A 257 -4.48 -13.95 -6.75
N VAL A 258 -3.61 -14.25 -7.70
CA VAL A 258 -3.98 -14.44 -9.11
C VAL A 258 -4.90 -15.65 -9.21
N ARG A 259 -6.06 -15.51 -9.85
CA ARG A 259 -7.07 -16.58 -9.94
C ARG A 259 -7.11 -17.28 -11.30
N SER A 260 -6.49 -16.67 -12.31
CA SER A 260 -6.37 -17.27 -13.64
C SER A 260 -5.20 -18.27 -13.69
N GLU A 261 -5.26 -19.27 -14.54
CA GLU A 261 -4.14 -20.16 -14.81
C GLU A 261 -3.07 -19.51 -15.69
N ARG A 262 -3.50 -18.63 -16.58
CA ARG A 262 -2.63 -17.90 -17.51
C ARG A 262 -2.45 -16.45 -17.05
N VAL A 263 -1.21 -16.00 -17.09
CA VAL A 263 -0.82 -14.63 -16.69
C VAL A 263 -1.56 -13.58 -17.52
N GLU A 264 -1.71 -13.80 -18.81
CA GLU A 264 -2.31 -12.85 -19.76
C GLU A 264 -3.82 -12.61 -19.52
N GLU A 265 -4.48 -13.53 -18.82
CA GLU A 265 -5.92 -13.46 -18.51
C GLU A 265 -6.21 -12.66 -17.24
N HIS A 266 -5.20 -12.44 -16.41
CA HIS A 266 -5.36 -11.69 -15.17
C HIS A 266 -5.62 -10.20 -15.42
N ARG A 267 -6.51 -9.61 -14.62
CA ARG A 267 -6.83 -8.17 -14.63
C ARG A 267 -6.55 -7.58 -13.27
N LEU A 268 -5.79 -6.50 -13.23
CA LEU A 268 -5.56 -5.75 -12.01
C LEU A 268 -6.69 -4.74 -11.76
N HIS A 269 -6.99 -4.53 -10.49
CA HIS A 269 -7.83 -3.40 -10.07
C HIS A 269 -7.11 -2.08 -10.36
N SER A 270 -7.91 -1.06 -10.69
CA SER A 270 -7.39 0.29 -10.84
C SER A 270 -7.02 0.89 -9.49
N GLU A 271 -5.91 1.63 -9.45
CA GLU A 271 -5.43 2.36 -8.27
C GLU A 271 -5.21 3.82 -8.65
N ALA A 272 -5.71 4.72 -7.79
CA ALA A 272 -5.57 6.15 -8.02
C ALA A 272 -4.11 6.58 -7.91
N TYR A 273 -3.63 7.36 -8.88
CA TYR A 273 -2.27 7.89 -8.90
C TYR A 273 -2.23 9.37 -9.25
N SER A 274 -1.13 10.02 -8.89
CA SER A 274 -0.81 11.36 -9.35
C SER A 274 0.70 11.58 -9.45
N ILE A 275 1.10 12.40 -10.41
CA ILE A 275 2.46 12.88 -10.63
C ILE A 275 2.38 14.40 -10.71
N SER A 276 3.04 15.11 -9.80
CA SER A 276 3.11 16.57 -9.79
C SER A 276 3.96 17.11 -10.94
N GLU A 277 3.80 18.39 -11.25
CA GLU A 277 4.62 19.08 -12.27
C GLU A 277 6.13 18.97 -11.95
N GLU A 278 6.51 19.25 -10.71
CA GLU A 278 7.91 19.12 -10.26
C GLU A 278 8.46 17.69 -10.46
N ALA A 279 7.69 16.67 -10.11
CA ALA A 279 8.12 15.28 -10.28
C ALA A 279 8.23 14.90 -11.76
N ALA A 280 7.24 15.31 -12.57
CA ALA A 280 7.25 15.08 -14.03
C ALA A 280 8.45 15.72 -14.71
N GLU A 281 8.79 16.97 -14.36
CA GLU A 281 9.97 17.68 -14.90
C GLU A 281 11.29 16.98 -14.52
N LYS A 282 11.45 16.55 -13.25
CA LYS A 282 12.63 15.80 -12.82
C LYS A 282 12.79 14.49 -13.57
N ILE A 283 11.70 13.75 -13.73
CA ILE A 283 11.71 12.46 -14.45
C ILE A 283 11.98 12.67 -15.93
N ALA A 284 11.34 13.66 -16.57
CA ALA A 284 11.55 13.99 -17.97
C ALA A 284 13.02 14.39 -18.24
N ARG A 285 13.60 15.23 -17.40
CA ARG A 285 15.01 15.62 -17.46
C ARG A 285 15.94 14.43 -17.28
N ALA A 286 15.72 13.59 -16.27
CA ALA A 286 16.54 12.39 -16.07
C ALA A 286 16.53 11.47 -17.29
N ARG A 287 15.37 11.29 -17.95
CA ARG A 287 15.26 10.51 -19.20
C ARG A 287 16.01 11.17 -20.36
N SER A 288 15.82 12.48 -20.56
CA SER A 288 16.53 13.26 -21.59
C SER A 288 18.05 13.13 -21.46
N ASP A 289 18.54 13.17 -20.23
CA ASP A 289 19.96 13.09 -19.90
C ASP A 289 20.46 11.64 -19.84
N SER A 290 19.62 10.64 -20.17
CA SER A 290 19.93 9.20 -20.10
C SER A 290 20.40 8.74 -18.70
N ARG A 291 19.93 9.42 -17.65
CA ARG A 291 20.21 9.08 -16.27
C ARG A 291 19.39 7.85 -15.85
N ARG A 292 19.96 7.02 -14.99
CA ARG A 292 19.24 5.85 -14.48
C ARG A 292 18.13 6.28 -13.50
N ILE A 293 16.92 5.78 -13.73
CA ILE A 293 15.76 6.00 -12.84
C ILE A 293 15.56 4.74 -12.00
N VAL A 294 15.69 4.91 -10.69
CA VAL A 294 15.56 3.88 -9.66
C VAL A 294 14.21 4.02 -9.00
N ALA A 295 13.34 3.05 -9.15
CA ALA A 295 12.04 3.04 -8.47
C ALA A 295 12.15 2.38 -7.09
N VAL A 296 11.53 3.01 -6.07
CA VAL A 296 11.35 2.41 -4.75
C VAL A 296 9.94 1.85 -4.64
N GLY A 297 9.84 0.52 -4.71
CA GLY A 297 8.59 -0.23 -4.69
C GLY A 297 7.96 -0.45 -6.07
N THR A 298 7.27 -1.58 -6.19
CA THR A 298 6.55 -2.00 -7.40
C THR A 298 5.41 -1.03 -7.77
N THR A 299 4.83 -0.35 -6.79
CA THR A 299 3.82 0.70 -7.00
C THR A 299 4.39 1.90 -7.75
N THR A 300 5.61 2.31 -7.41
CA THR A 300 6.33 3.38 -8.13
C THR A 300 6.59 2.99 -9.58
N VAL A 301 7.06 1.75 -9.81
CA VAL A 301 7.23 1.23 -11.18
C VAL A 301 5.94 1.33 -11.98
N ARG A 302 4.84 0.81 -11.43
CA ARG A 302 3.54 0.83 -12.11
C ARG A 302 3.05 2.24 -12.43
N THR A 303 3.25 3.18 -11.51
CA THR A 303 2.88 4.59 -11.74
C THR A 303 3.68 5.20 -12.90
N LEU A 304 5.00 5.04 -12.88
CA LEU A 304 5.88 5.62 -13.88
C LEU A 304 5.64 5.03 -15.27
N GLU A 305 5.58 3.71 -15.37
CA GLU A 305 5.36 3.00 -16.62
C GLU A 305 3.97 3.25 -17.20
N TYR A 306 2.94 3.32 -16.33
CA TYR A 306 1.58 3.65 -16.76
C TYR A 306 1.50 5.09 -17.30
N ALA A 307 2.05 6.07 -16.57
CA ALA A 307 2.04 7.46 -17.00
C ALA A 307 2.78 7.67 -18.32
N ALA A 308 3.95 7.03 -18.51
CA ALA A 308 4.68 7.08 -19.76
C ALA A 308 3.91 6.44 -20.93
N ALA A 309 3.23 5.32 -20.71
CA ALA A 309 2.41 4.67 -21.72
C ALA A 309 1.22 5.56 -22.14
N GLN A 310 0.59 6.29 -21.21
CA GLN A 310 -0.49 7.24 -21.52
C GLN A 310 0.02 8.49 -22.24
N GLY A 311 1.21 8.96 -21.90
CA GLY A 311 1.84 10.15 -22.50
C GLY A 311 2.60 9.89 -23.82
N ALA A 312 2.39 8.74 -24.48
CA ALA A 312 3.16 8.35 -25.68
C ALA A 312 4.68 8.41 -25.49
N GLY A 313 5.13 8.11 -24.26
CA GLY A 313 6.52 8.15 -23.86
C GLY A 313 6.95 9.46 -23.20
N GLU A 314 6.16 10.50 -23.20
CA GLU A 314 6.43 11.73 -22.47
C GLU A 314 5.98 11.66 -21.00
N MET A 315 6.71 12.35 -20.12
CA MET A 315 6.36 12.46 -18.70
C MET A 315 5.82 13.85 -18.42
N CYS A 316 4.50 13.91 -18.15
CA CYS A 316 3.81 15.14 -17.79
C CYS A 316 3.14 15.00 -16.43
N ALA A 317 2.82 16.14 -15.81
CA ALA A 317 1.94 16.16 -14.65
C ALA A 317 0.60 15.52 -15.01
N THR A 318 0.16 14.56 -14.22
CA THR A 318 -1.03 13.78 -14.51
C THR A 318 -1.60 13.14 -13.26
N SER A 319 -2.89 12.86 -13.29
CA SER A 319 -3.58 12.07 -12.26
C SER A 319 -4.66 11.21 -12.92
N GLY A 320 -4.98 10.09 -12.31
CA GLY A 320 -5.96 9.17 -12.84
C GLY A 320 -5.96 7.83 -12.12
N GLU A 321 -6.37 6.79 -12.83
CA GLU A 321 -6.40 5.42 -12.34
C GLU A 321 -5.46 4.53 -13.17
N ALA A 322 -4.50 3.89 -12.50
CA ALA A 322 -3.54 2.98 -13.10
C ALA A 322 -3.96 1.53 -12.89
N ASN A 323 -4.04 0.76 -13.98
CA ASN A 323 -4.34 -0.67 -13.97
C ASN A 323 -3.30 -1.50 -14.72
N LEU A 324 -2.10 -0.97 -14.89
CA LEU A 324 -1.03 -1.62 -15.64
C LEU A 324 -0.57 -2.90 -14.96
N PHE A 325 -0.63 -4.01 -15.68
CA PHE A 325 -0.09 -5.30 -15.28
C PHE A 325 1.22 -5.57 -16.02
N ILE A 326 2.32 -5.64 -15.28
CA ILE A 326 3.67 -5.87 -15.80
C ILE A 326 4.07 -7.32 -15.50
N TYR A 327 4.49 -8.04 -16.55
CA TYR A 327 5.00 -9.41 -16.47
C TYR A 327 6.08 -9.63 -17.54
N PRO A 328 6.86 -10.72 -17.51
CA PRO A 328 7.93 -10.95 -18.47
C PRO A 328 7.52 -10.78 -19.93
N GLY A 329 8.32 -10.02 -20.68
CA GLY A 329 8.02 -9.55 -22.03
C GLY A 329 7.59 -8.08 -22.10
N TYR A 330 7.31 -7.45 -20.94
CA TYR A 330 7.08 -6.01 -20.88
C TYR A 330 8.35 -5.23 -21.20
N ARG A 331 8.22 -4.13 -21.98
CA ARG A 331 9.33 -3.23 -22.30
C ARG A 331 9.24 -1.98 -21.45
N PHE A 332 10.12 -1.86 -20.48
CA PHE A 332 10.19 -0.70 -19.62
C PHE A 332 10.57 0.55 -20.40
N GLN A 333 9.88 1.65 -20.13
CA GLN A 333 10.08 2.94 -20.78
C GLN A 333 10.80 3.94 -19.89
N VAL A 334 10.69 3.78 -18.56
CA VAL A 334 11.17 4.75 -17.56
C VAL A 334 12.12 4.12 -16.56
N VAL A 335 11.79 2.95 -16.03
CA VAL A 335 12.49 2.36 -14.87
C VAL A 335 13.61 1.43 -15.32
N GLN A 336 14.82 1.63 -14.79
CA GLN A 336 15.98 0.78 -15.06
C GLN A 336 16.47 0.00 -13.83
N ALA A 337 16.08 0.40 -12.61
CA ALA A 337 16.42 -0.33 -11.40
C ALA A 337 15.28 -0.23 -10.37
N LEU A 338 15.18 -1.23 -9.52
CA LEU A 338 14.08 -1.38 -8.56
C LEU A 338 14.59 -1.83 -7.20
N LEU A 339 14.26 -1.07 -6.17
CA LEU A 339 14.31 -1.52 -4.78
C LEU A 339 12.92 -2.06 -4.39
N THR A 340 12.83 -3.30 -3.94
CA THR A 340 11.55 -3.93 -3.58
C THR A 340 11.71 -4.94 -2.44
N ASN A 341 10.62 -5.27 -1.74
CA ASN A 341 10.59 -6.41 -0.82
C ASN A 341 10.45 -7.73 -1.60
N PHE A 342 10.61 -8.85 -0.90
CA PHE A 342 10.27 -10.15 -1.45
C PHE A 342 8.75 -10.36 -1.46
N HIS A 343 8.23 -10.91 -2.55
CA HIS A 343 6.81 -11.04 -2.83
C HIS A 343 6.33 -12.49 -2.73
N LEU A 344 5.00 -12.68 -2.63
CA LEU A 344 4.34 -13.99 -2.62
C LEU A 344 4.67 -14.82 -3.87
N PRO A 345 4.77 -16.16 -3.75
CA PRO A 345 4.73 -17.04 -4.91
C PRO A 345 3.51 -16.72 -5.80
N GLU A 346 3.68 -16.83 -7.10
CA GLU A 346 2.60 -16.69 -8.09
C GLU A 346 1.90 -15.30 -8.07
N SER A 347 2.51 -14.29 -7.43
CA SER A 347 1.93 -12.95 -7.33
C SER A 347 2.26 -12.07 -8.53
N THR A 348 1.38 -11.11 -8.82
CA THR A 348 1.60 -10.08 -9.85
C THR A 348 2.85 -9.25 -9.60
N LEU A 349 3.23 -9.08 -8.33
CA LEU A 349 4.42 -8.32 -7.94
C LEU A 349 5.71 -9.09 -8.23
N LEU A 350 5.74 -10.40 -7.99
CA LEU A 350 6.85 -11.25 -8.40
C LEU A 350 7.02 -11.25 -9.92
N MET A 351 5.92 -11.30 -10.66
CA MET A 351 5.92 -11.24 -12.14
C MET A 351 6.53 -9.91 -12.64
N LEU A 352 6.22 -8.78 -11.99
CA LEU A 352 6.82 -7.48 -12.31
C LEU A 352 8.34 -7.49 -12.07
N VAL A 353 8.79 -8.00 -10.92
CA VAL A 353 10.23 -8.10 -10.63
C VAL A 353 10.92 -9.00 -11.65
N CYS A 354 10.30 -10.14 -12.03
CA CYS A 354 10.79 -11.03 -13.08
C CYS A 354 10.85 -10.36 -14.46
N ALA A 355 9.93 -9.43 -14.74
CA ALA A 355 9.97 -8.65 -15.99
C ALA A 355 11.18 -7.73 -16.07
N LEU A 356 11.57 -7.11 -14.93
CA LEU A 356 12.71 -6.18 -14.88
C LEU A 356 14.06 -6.93 -14.81
N GLY A 357 14.18 -7.89 -13.90
CA GLY A 357 15.45 -8.57 -13.60
C GLY A 357 15.70 -9.85 -14.42
N GLY A 358 14.76 -10.24 -15.29
CA GLY A 358 14.77 -11.53 -15.97
C GLY A 358 14.30 -12.66 -15.04
N LYS A 359 13.35 -13.49 -15.54
CA LYS A 359 12.69 -14.53 -14.75
C LYS A 359 13.70 -15.47 -14.06
N GLU A 360 14.66 -16.00 -14.79
CA GLU A 360 15.63 -16.96 -14.27
C GLU A 360 16.51 -16.36 -13.15
N ASN A 361 16.99 -15.14 -13.33
CA ASN A 361 17.81 -14.46 -12.33
C ASN A 361 17.02 -14.17 -11.05
N VAL A 362 15.78 -13.69 -11.21
CA VAL A 362 14.91 -13.35 -10.07
C VAL A 362 14.49 -14.63 -9.32
N MET A 363 14.06 -15.69 -10.00
CA MET A 363 13.69 -16.93 -9.33
C MET A 363 14.87 -17.54 -8.57
N ARG A 364 16.07 -17.52 -9.14
CA ARG A 364 17.30 -17.92 -8.46
C ARG A 364 17.63 -17.04 -7.24
N ALA A 365 17.31 -15.72 -7.31
CA ALA A 365 17.45 -14.81 -6.18
C ALA A 365 16.48 -15.16 -5.06
N TYR A 366 15.24 -15.55 -5.37
CA TYR A 366 14.26 -16.02 -4.39
C TYR A 366 14.66 -17.34 -3.74
N GLU A 367 15.16 -18.30 -4.50
CA GLU A 367 15.73 -19.57 -3.96
C GLU A 367 16.92 -19.29 -3.02
N HIS A 368 17.80 -18.37 -3.40
CA HIS A 368 18.91 -17.91 -2.55
C HIS A 368 18.37 -17.28 -1.26
N ALA A 369 17.40 -16.36 -1.35
CA ALA A 369 16.83 -15.70 -0.19
C ALA A 369 16.16 -16.68 0.80
N VAL A 370 15.47 -17.70 0.30
CA VAL A 370 14.89 -18.77 1.15
C VAL A 370 16.00 -19.57 1.84
N ARG A 371 17.03 -20.02 1.09
CA ARG A 371 18.15 -20.79 1.63
C ARG A 371 18.94 -20.02 2.69
N GLU A 372 19.17 -18.72 2.46
CA GLU A 372 19.90 -17.82 3.37
C GLU A 372 18.97 -17.21 4.45
N ARG A 373 17.72 -17.68 4.53
CA ARG A 373 16.73 -17.29 5.53
C ARG A 373 16.50 -15.77 5.60
N TYR A 374 16.31 -15.12 4.45
CA TYR A 374 15.79 -13.77 4.39
C TYR A 374 14.36 -13.72 4.94
N ARG A 375 13.97 -12.57 5.45
CA ARG A 375 12.61 -12.32 5.89
C ARG A 375 11.78 -11.82 4.70
N PHE A 376 10.54 -12.29 4.60
CA PHE A 376 9.68 -12.01 3.44
C PHE A 376 8.55 -11.04 3.77
N TYR A 377 8.03 -10.39 2.75
CA TYR A 377 6.87 -9.49 2.68
C TYR A 377 7.08 -8.14 3.38
N SER A 378 5.97 -7.48 3.85
CA SER A 378 5.94 -6.07 4.25
C SER A 378 6.99 -5.67 5.27
N TYR A 379 7.19 -6.49 6.30
CA TYR A 379 8.17 -6.26 7.37
C TYR A 379 9.47 -7.05 7.18
N GLY A 380 9.60 -7.66 6.01
CA GLY A 380 10.77 -8.46 5.66
C GLY A 380 11.97 -7.66 5.22
N ASP A 381 12.87 -8.34 4.54
CA ASP A 381 14.06 -7.80 3.91
C ASP A 381 13.74 -7.31 2.49
N CYS A 382 14.73 -6.77 1.79
CA CYS A 382 14.53 -6.23 0.45
C CYS A 382 15.55 -6.77 -0.55
N MET A 383 15.28 -6.50 -1.82
CA MET A 383 16.20 -6.72 -2.92
C MET A 383 16.34 -5.47 -3.77
N PHE A 384 17.52 -5.26 -4.34
CA PHE A 384 17.81 -4.22 -5.32
C PHE A 384 18.17 -4.90 -6.65
N VAL A 385 17.38 -4.65 -7.67
CA VAL A 385 17.48 -5.26 -9.00
C VAL A 385 17.92 -4.21 -10.01
N GLU A 386 19.04 -4.46 -10.73
CA GLU A 386 19.57 -3.59 -11.78
C GLU A 386 20.12 -4.35 -12.98
#